data_fcf74b356ffa0e62f174ca477216ae53
#
_entry.id   fcf74b356ffa0e62f174ca477216ae53
#
_cell.length_a   1.000
_cell.length_b   1.000
_cell.length_c   1.000
_cell.angle_alpha   90.00
_cell.angle_beta   90.00
_cell.angle_gamma   90.00
#
_symmetry.space_group_name_H-M   'P 1'
#
loop_
_entity.id
_entity.type
_entity.pdbx_description
1 polymer ?
#
loop_
_entity_poly.entity_id
_entity_poly.type
_entity_poly.pdbx_seq_one_letter_code
_entity_poly.pdbx_strand_id
1 'polypeptide(L)'
;MKGVLPMHFLLIYDISADYLARRGEFRMAHLALAWQAAERGELLLGGAVGDPADGALLLFRCDSADIPAAFAKADPYVLNGLVARWQVKPWNTVVGDGAATPVKPA
;
A
#
# COMPACT_ATOMS: atom_id res chain seq x y z
N MET A 1 19.87 -3.75 21.08
CA MET A 1 18.87 -4.41 20.89
C MET A 1 18.63 -4.68 19.54
N LYS A 2 18.01 -5.32 19.23
CA LYS A 2 17.67 -5.44 18.09
C LYS A 2 16.38 -5.06 17.88
N GLY A 3 16.11 -4.30 17.05
CA GLY A 3 14.79 -3.92 16.76
C GLY A 3 13.97 -5.04 16.21
N VAL A 4 12.71 -4.79 16.08
CA VAL A 4 11.81 -5.69 15.40
C VAL A 4 12.20 -5.72 13.93
N LEU A 5 12.27 -6.90 13.35
CA LEU A 5 12.55 -7.05 11.93
C LEU A 5 11.36 -6.48 11.12
N PRO A 6 11.64 -5.77 10.03
CA PRO A 6 10.56 -5.28 9.18
C PRO A 6 9.70 -6.42 8.65
N MET A 7 8.42 -6.16 8.55
CA MET A 7 7.43 -7.09 8.02
C MET A 7 6.80 -6.49 6.78
N HIS A 8 6.11 -7.33 6.02
CA HIS A 8 5.30 -6.84 4.93
C HIS A 8 3.86 -6.63 5.39
N PHE A 9 3.28 -5.55 4.90
CA PHE A 9 1.87 -5.25 5.10
C PHE A 9 1.26 -4.88 3.77
N LEU A 10 0.01 -5.29 3.56
CA LEU A 10 -0.77 -4.84 2.41
C LEU A 10 -1.76 -3.80 2.89
N LEU A 11 -1.73 -2.65 2.22
CA LEU A 11 -2.81 -1.68 2.30
C LEU A 11 -3.71 -1.96 1.09
N ILE A 12 -4.96 -2.31 1.35
CA ILE A 12 -5.90 -2.76 0.33
C ILE A 12 -6.99 -1.71 0.20
N TYR A 13 -7.17 -1.20 -1.02
CA TYR A 13 -8.17 -0.19 -1.33
C TYR A 13 -9.34 -0.81 -2.09
N ASP A 14 -10.56 -0.57 -1.57
CA ASP A 14 -11.79 -0.78 -2.33
C ASP A 14 -12.14 0.56 -2.95
N ILE A 15 -12.07 0.67 -4.26
CA ILE A 15 -12.27 1.94 -4.95
C ILE A 15 -13.75 2.22 -5.18
N SER A 16 -14.10 3.51 -5.25
CA SER A 16 -15.46 3.94 -5.51
C SER A 16 -15.82 3.75 -6.98
N ALA A 17 -17.12 3.80 -7.27
CA ALA A 17 -17.62 3.64 -8.65
C ALA A 17 -17.10 4.73 -9.59
N ASP A 18 -16.81 5.93 -9.08
CA ASP A 18 -16.34 7.06 -9.87
C ASP A 18 -14.82 7.26 -9.80
N TYR A 19 -14.08 6.27 -9.30
CA TYR A 19 -12.63 6.37 -9.15
C TYR A 19 -11.94 6.75 -10.44
N LEU A 20 -12.20 6.02 -11.53
CA LEU A 20 -11.53 6.27 -12.81
C LEU A 20 -11.88 7.65 -13.38
N ALA A 21 -13.12 8.09 -13.18
CA ALA A 21 -13.57 9.39 -13.69
C ALA A 21 -12.93 10.56 -12.93
N ARG A 22 -12.65 10.38 -11.64
CA ARG A 22 -12.15 11.46 -10.78
C ARG A 22 -10.67 11.37 -10.46
N ARG A 23 -10.02 10.23 -10.77
CA ARG A 23 -8.62 9.98 -10.40
C ARG A 23 -7.69 11.11 -10.83
N GLY A 24 -7.90 11.64 -12.03
CA GLY A 24 -7.02 12.68 -12.58
C GLY A 24 -6.93 13.93 -11.73
N GLU A 25 -8.00 14.28 -10.99
CA GLU A 25 -8.00 15.47 -10.15
C GLU A 25 -7.02 15.36 -8.97
N PHE A 26 -6.79 14.15 -8.48
CA PHE A 26 -6.02 13.94 -7.25
C PHE A 26 -4.74 13.14 -7.48
N ARG A 27 -4.47 12.73 -8.74
CA ARG A 27 -3.40 11.80 -9.04
C ARG A 27 -2.03 12.33 -8.67
N MET A 28 -1.74 13.58 -9.00
CA MET A 28 -0.40 14.14 -8.72
C MET A 28 -0.13 14.21 -7.22
N ALA A 29 -1.13 14.64 -6.43
CA ALA A 29 -0.97 14.71 -4.98
C ALA A 29 -0.83 13.30 -4.36
N HIS A 30 -1.61 12.34 -4.84
CA HIS A 30 -1.51 10.94 -4.41
C HIS A 30 -0.11 10.37 -4.73
N LEU A 31 0.37 10.57 -5.96
CA LEU A 31 1.68 10.06 -6.37
C LEU A 31 2.80 10.71 -5.57
N ALA A 32 2.70 12.00 -5.26
CA ALA A 32 3.71 12.68 -4.45
C ALA A 32 3.82 12.04 -3.05
N LEU A 33 2.69 11.76 -2.43
CA LEU A 33 2.66 11.11 -1.12
C LEU A 33 3.24 9.69 -1.21
N ALA A 34 2.86 8.94 -2.26
CA ALA A 34 3.32 7.56 -2.44
C ALA A 34 4.83 7.50 -2.66
N TRP A 35 5.38 8.38 -3.50
CA TRP A 35 6.81 8.38 -3.76
C TRP A 35 7.63 8.84 -2.55
N GLN A 36 7.07 9.72 -1.70
CA GLN A 36 7.73 10.06 -0.43
C GLN A 36 7.85 8.81 0.46
N ALA A 37 6.81 8.00 0.53
CA ALA A 37 6.85 6.74 1.29
C ALA A 37 7.84 5.75 0.68
N ALA A 38 7.93 5.71 -0.65
CA ALA A 38 8.89 4.85 -1.34
C ALA A 38 10.33 5.29 -1.07
N GLU A 39 10.58 6.60 -1.04
CA GLU A 39 11.92 7.14 -0.75
C GLU A 39 12.35 6.84 0.67
N ARG A 40 11.41 6.74 1.60
CA ARG A 40 11.73 6.34 2.98
C ARG A 40 11.98 4.82 3.10
N GLY A 41 11.78 4.06 2.03
CA GLY A 41 11.94 2.60 2.05
C GLY A 41 10.74 1.86 2.63
N GLU A 42 9.62 2.55 2.85
CA GLU A 42 8.43 1.96 3.45
C GLU A 42 7.48 1.38 2.41
N LEU A 43 7.21 2.11 1.34
CA LEU A 43 6.37 1.62 0.25
C LEU A 43 7.23 1.00 -0.83
N LEU A 44 7.06 -0.31 -1.06
CA LEU A 44 7.85 -1.03 -2.06
C LEU A 44 7.20 -1.01 -3.43
N LEU A 45 5.91 -1.27 -3.49
CA LEU A 45 5.14 -1.30 -4.73
C LEU A 45 3.73 -0.80 -4.45
N GLY A 46 3.15 -0.08 -5.39
CA GLY A 46 1.76 0.32 -5.31
C GLY A 46 1.17 0.45 -6.69
N GLY A 47 -0.10 0.15 -6.83
CA GLY A 47 -0.77 0.27 -8.11
C GLY A 47 -2.19 -0.23 -8.08
N ALA A 48 -2.91 0.09 -9.16
CA ALA A 48 -4.27 -0.37 -9.35
C ALA A 48 -4.28 -1.84 -9.78
N VAL A 49 -5.34 -2.53 -9.38
CA VAL A 49 -5.57 -3.93 -9.71
C VAL A 49 -6.76 -4.01 -10.65
N GLY A 50 -6.61 -4.82 -11.70
CA GLY A 50 -7.69 -5.03 -12.67
C GLY A 50 -7.56 -4.13 -13.88
N ASP A 51 -8.23 -4.53 -14.98
CA ASP A 51 -8.29 -3.76 -16.22
C ASP A 51 -9.69 -3.96 -16.82
N PRO A 52 -10.59 -3.00 -16.60
CA PRO A 52 -10.39 -1.73 -15.87
C PRO A 52 -10.15 -1.95 -14.38
N ALA A 53 -9.53 -0.96 -13.74
CA ALA A 53 -9.19 -1.06 -12.34
C ALA A 53 -10.43 -1.22 -11.46
N ASP A 54 -10.37 -2.18 -10.51
CA ASP A 54 -11.45 -2.42 -9.56
C ASP A 54 -10.96 -2.42 -8.10
N GLY A 55 -9.68 -2.16 -7.88
CA GLY A 55 -9.09 -2.04 -6.57
C GLY A 55 -7.69 -1.49 -6.67
N ALA A 56 -6.99 -1.42 -5.55
CA ALA A 56 -5.58 -1.06 -5.52
C ALA A 56 -4.89 -1.76 -4.36
N LEU A 57 -3.61 -2.04 -4.55
CA LEU A 57 -2.78 -2.64 -3.50
C LEU A 57 -1.52 -1.80 -3.34
N LEU A 58 -1.11 -1.62 -2.09
CA LEU A 58 0.14 -0.97 -1.75
C LEU A 58 0.88 -1.89 -0.80
N LEU A 59 2.09 -2.27 -1.18
CA LEU A 59 2.92 -3.17 -0.39
C LEU A 59 3.92 -2.36 0.41
N PHE A 60 3.82 -2.46 1.74
CA PHE A 60 4.72 -1.77 2.66
C PHE A 60 5.65 -2.76 3.32
N ARG A 61 6.88 -2.29 3.59
CA ARG A 61 7.84 -3.00 4.41
C ARG A 61 8.17 -2.09 5.60
N CYS A 62 7.72 -2.50 6.77
CA CYS A 62 7.86 -1.69 7.98
C CYS A 62 7.63 -2.57 9.21
N ASP A 63 7.78 -1.99 10.39
CA ASP A 63 7.68 -2.74 11.63
C ASP A 63 6.31 -2.61 12.31
N SER A 64 5.37 -1.87 11.71
CA SER A 64 4.09 -1.61 12.35
C SER A 64 3.01 -1.36 11.30
N ALA A 65 1.82 -1.87 11.53
CA ALA A 65 0.63 -1.59 10.72
C ALA A 65 0.25 -0.10 10.76
N ASP A 66 0.75 0.65 11.73
CA ASP A 66 0.48 2.09 11.84
C ASP A 66 1.05 2.88 10.66
N ILE A 67 2.13 2.39 10.04
CA ILE A 67 2.75 3.08 8.91
C ILE A 67 1.82 3.09 7.69
N PRO A 68 1.35 1.93 7.16
CA PRO A 68 0.40 1.98 6.05
C PRO A 68 -0.94 2.61 6.44
N ALA A 69 -1.38 2.48 7.68
CA ALA A 69 -2.61 3.13 8.14
C ALA A 69 -2.48 4.66 8.08
N ALA A 70 -1.34 5.20 8.52
CA ALA A 70 -1.09 6.63 8.45
C ALA A 70 -1.05 7.12 7.00
N PHE A 71 -0.48 6.31 6.10
CA PHE A 71 -0.49 6.63 4.67
C PHE A 71 -1.93 6.77 4.17
N ALA A 72 -2.79 5.78 4.46
CA ALA A 72 -4.18 5.81 4.00
C ALA A 72 -4.91 7.05 4.50
N LYS A 73 -4.69 7.41 5.76
CA LYS A 73 -5.36 8.57 6.37
C LYS A 73 -4.93 9.89 5.75
N ALA A 74 -3.75 9.93 5.12
CA ALA A 74 -3.22 11.13 4.48
C ALA A 74 -3.42 11.14 2.97
N ASP A 75 -3.82 10.02 2.38
CA ASP A 75 -3.92 9.87 0.93
C ASP A 75 -5.08 10.70 0.37
N PRO A 76 -4.79 11.62 -0.58
CA PRO A 76 -5.85 12.39 -1.23
C PRO A 76 -6.96 11.54 -1.84
N TYR A 77 -6.66 10.34 -2.31
CA TYR A 77 -7.68 9.43 -2.83
C TYR A 77 -8.66 9.00 -1.75
N VAL A 78 -8.17 8.75 -0.54
CA VAL A 78 -9.02 8.41 0.60
C VAL A 78 -9.80 9.62 1.08
N LEU A 79 -9.11 10.76 1.22
CA LEU A 79 -9.71 11.98 1.74
C LEU A 79 -10.83 12.52 0.85
N ASN A 80 -10.78 12.21 -0.44
CA ASN A 80 -11.73 12.74 -1.42
C ASN A 80 -12.72 11.68 -1.93
N GLY A 81 -12.79 10.54 -1.25
CA GLY A 81 -13.84 9.55 -1.51
C GLY A 81 -13.62 8.65 -2.71
N LEU A 82 -12.42 8.67 -3.33
CA LEU A 82 -12.11 7.74 -4.43
C LEU A 82 -11.89 6.33 -3.90
N VAL A 83 -11.47 6.23 -2.65
CA VAL A 83 -11.35 4.96 -1.94
C VAL A 83 -12.53 4.86 -0.98
N ALA A 84 -13.44 3.92 -1.24
CA ALA A 84 -14.64 3.76 -0.44
C ALA A 84 -14.32 3.14 0.92
N ARG A 85 -13.32 2.24 0.95
CA ARG A 85 -12.91 1.55 2.15
C ARG A 85 -11.47 1.11 1.99
N TRP A 86 -10.73 1.10 3.09
CA TRP A 86 -9.37 0.59 3.10
C TRP A 86 -9.15 -0.28 4.33
N GLN A 87 -8.19 -1.20 4.21
CA GLN A 87 -7.78 -2.05 5.32
C GLN A 87 -6.30 -2.38 5.20
N VAL A 88 -5.67 -2.66 6.33
CA VAL A 88 -4.27 -3.06 6.41
C VAL A 88 -4.22 -4.50 6.90
N LYS A 89 -3.45 -5.35 6.21
CA LYS A 89 -3.25 -6.73 6.62
C LYS A 89 -1.77 -7.05 6.65
N PRO A 90 -1.29 -7.73 7.70
CA PRO A 90 0.07 -8.29 7.65
C PRO A 90 0.11 -9.38 6.56
N TRP A 91 1.23 -9.41 5.84
CA TRP A 91 1.44 -10.39 4.78
C TRP A 91 2.73 -11.15 5.09
N ASN A 92 2.60 -12.42 5.45
CA ASN A 92 3.75 -13.27 5.77
C ASN A 92 4.37 -13.78 4.48
N THR A 93 5.35 -13.05 3.97
CA THR A 93 6.00 -13.39 2.70
C THR A 93 7.10 -14.40 2.95
N VAL A 94 7.02 -15.55 2.27
CA VAL A 94 7.91 -16.67 2.52
C VAL A 94 8.64 -17.17 1.28
N VAL A 95 8.30 -16.66 0.10
CA VAL A 95 8.90 -17.07 -1.17
C VAL A 95 9.38 -15.82 -1.92
N GLY A 96 10.57 -15.89 -2.45
CA GLY A 96 11.15 -14.84 -3.29
C GLY A 96 12.22 -14.06 -2.57
N ASP A 97 13.03 -13.32 -3.35
CA ASP A 97 14.15 -12.57 -2.82
C ASP A 97 13.73 -11.50 -1.81
N GLY A 98 12.55 -10.94 -1.99
CA GLY A 98 12.04 -9.91 -1.09
C GLY A 98 11.27 -10.44 0.11
N ALA A 99 11.15 -11.76 0.26
CA ALA A 99 10.37 -12.35 1.35
C ALA A 99 10.94 -11.94 2.71
N ALA A 100 10.05 -11.59 3.65
CA ALA A 100 10.46 -11.18 4.99
C ALA A 100 10.99 -12.38 5.80
N THR A 101 10.37 -13.55 5.61
CA THR A 101 10.75 -14.78 6.34
C THR A 101 10.81 -15.94 5.35
N PRO A 102 11.85 -15.96 4.48
CA PRO A 102 11.90 -16.96 3.43
C PRO A 102 11.95 -18.38 3.97
N VAL A 103 11.17 -19.26 3.38
CA VAL A 103 11.12 -20.69 3.71
C VAL A 103 11.48 -21.47 2.46
N LYS A 104 12.53 -22.25 2.54
CA LYS A 104 13.01 -23.08 1.45
C LYS A 104 12.58 -24.54 1.66
N PRO A 105 12.40 -25.31 0.57
CA PRO A 105 12.14 -26.74 0.74
C PRO A 105 13.33 -27.43 1.35
N ALA A 106 13.08 -28.48 2.11
CA ALA A 106 14.11 -29.24 2.79
C ALA A 106 14.99 -30.04 1.81
#